data_3e615c84b17b628363842249af908fab
#
_entry.id   3e615c84b17b628363842249af908fab
#
_cell.length_a   1.000
_cell.length_b   1.000
_cell.length_c   1.000
_cell.angle_alpha   90.00
_cell.angle_beta   90.00
_cell.angle_gamma   90.00
#
_symmetry.space_group_name_H-M   'P 1'
#
loop_
_entity.id
_entity.type
_entity.pdbx_description
1 polymer ?
#
loop_
_entity_poly.entity_id
_entity_poly.type
_entity_poly.pdbx_seq_one_letter_code
_entity_poly.pdbx_strand_id
1 'polypeptide(L)'
;MIELPIDRKTKRKLKAEYKKFLGATERVDSDMIGESIVNYLIPEVDYTDKVCLDLGANVGGFTKIAMDFGASKVISVECDFRNFNMLSDSFENSETVELIHGAVSASEEDTVKIYKNNSQKNHCSTSIIKKKNNQFKEYDEVQNLRFNDLVNKYKPDIIKIDIEGAEYQIIEDVLGYYPDVLFIEMHAGTFESIVRETVQLVVDKYPTNRVEPIIIFTDKLIGYDCFFKK
;
A
#
# COMPACT_ATOMS: atom_id res chain seq x y z
N MET A 1 16.28 19.42 -2.56
CA MET A 1 15.06 19.13 -1.79
C MET A 1 13.87 19.58 -2.61
N ILE A 2 12.83 18.74 -2.75
CA ILE A 2 11.61 19.12 -3.50
C ILE A 2 10.68 19.80 -2.50
N GLU A 3 10.24 21.04 -2.82
CA GLU A 3 9.28 21.76 -1.97
C GLU A 3 7.86 21.26 -2.21
N LEU A 4 7.09 21.06 -1.13
CA LEU A 4 5.69 20.70 -1.17
C LEU A 4 4.79 21.94 -0.97
N PRO A 5 3.60 22.02 -1.60
CA PRO A 5 3.00 21.04 -2.52
C PRO A 5 3.68 21.07 -3.90
N ILE A 6 3.77 19.89 -4.53
CA ILE A 6 4.47 19.73 -5.81
C ILE A 6 3.58 20.19 -6.97
N ASP A 7 4.11 21.02 -7.84
CA ASP A 7 3.41 21.46 -9.04
C ASP A 7 3.24 20.32 -10.08
N ARG A 8 2.34 20.53 -11.05
CA ARG A 8 2.03 19.53 -12.08
C ARG A 8 3.22 19.13 -12.95
N LYS A 9 4.17 20.06 -13.16
CA LYS A 9 5.37 19.79 -13.97
C LYS A 9 6.34 18.90 -13.21
N THR A 10 6.55 19.19 -11.92
CA THR A 10 7.38 18.39 -11.02
C THR A 10 6.80 16.99 -10.82
N LYS A 11 5.47 16.83 -10.63
CA LYS A 11 4.81 15.51 -10.59
C LYS A 11 5.08 14.68 -11.84
N ARG A 12 5.01 15.29 -13.04
CA ARG A 12 5.31 14.59 -14.30
C ARG A 12 6.77 14.15 -14.39
N LYS A 13 7.70 15.00 -13.93
CA LYS A 13 9.12 14.67 -13.90
C LYS A 13 9.40 13.50 -12.97
N LEU A 14 8.89 13.56 -11.75
CA LEU A 14 8.99 12.46 -10.77
C LEU A 14 8.41 11.16 -11.32
N LYS A 15 7.22 11.19 -11.93
CA LYS A 15 6.62 10.01 -12.55
C LYS A 15 7.55 9.38 -13.59
N ALA A 16 8.20 10.19 -14.42
CA ALA A 16 9.12 9.70 -15.43
C ALA A 16 10.41 9.10 -14.82
N GLU A 17 10.96 9.74 -13.79
CA GLU A 17 12.13 9.26 -13.06
C GLU A 17 11.83 7.94 -12.32
N TYR A 18 10.70 7.87 -11.60
CA TYR A 18 10.30 6.68 -10.86
C TYR A 18 9.98 5.52 -11.80
N LYS A 19 9.27 5.79 -12.91
CA LYS A 19 9.04 4.80 -13.95
C LYS A 19 10.34 4.18 -14.46
N LYS A 20 11.36 4.99 -14.70
CA LYS A 20 12.68 4.51 -15.14
C LYS A 20 13.38 3.71 -14.04
N PHE A 21 13.38 4.22 -12.81
CA PHE A 21 14.04 3.59 -11.66
C PHE A 21 13.42 2.23 -11.33
N LEU A 22 12.08 2.16 -11.31
CA LEU A 22 11.30 0.96 -10.95
C LEU A 22 11.12 -0.01 -12.13
N GLY A 23 11.77 0.22 -13.27
CA GLY A 23 11.69 -0.67 -14.43
C GLY A 23 10.27 -0.82 -15.02
N ALA A 24 9.37 0.13 -14.74
CA ALA A 24 7.98 0.06 -15.14
C ALA A 24 7.81 0.25 -16.65
N THR A 25 7.67 -0.84 -17.39
CA THR A 25 7.48 -0.84 -18.84
C THR A 25 6.02 -0.85 -19.24
N GLU A 26 5.15 -1.41 -18.42
CA GLU A 26 3.73 -1.50 -18.67
C GLU A 26 2.99 -0.20 -18.25
N ARG A 27 1.84 0.04 -18.91
CA ARG A 27 1.00 1.20 -18.60
C ARG A 27 0.46 1.14 -17.17
N VAL A 28 0.06 -0.05 -16.74
CA VAL A 28 -0.49 -0.31 -15.40
C VAL A 28 0.52 0.10 -14.31
N ASP A 29 1.76 -0.38 -14.39
CA ASP A 29 2.82 -0.02 -13.43
C ASP A 29 3.06 1.49 -13.41
N SER A 30 3.04 2.12 -14.60
CA SER A 30 3.19 3.58 -14.73
C SER A 30 2.04 4.36 -14.10
N ASP A 31 0.82 3.82 -14.14
CA ASP A 31 -0.35 4.45 -13.54
C ASP A 31 -0.30 4.34 -12.01
N MET A 32 0.08 3.18 -11.46
CA MET A 32 0.31 2.97 -10.02
C MET A 32 1.38 3.93 -9.45
N ILE A 33 2.50 4.11 -10.16
CA ILE A 33 3.53 5.08 -9.75
C ILE A 33 2.96 6.50 -9.74
N GLY A 34 2.14 6.86 -10.73
CA GLY A 34 1.49 8.17 -10.80
C GLY A 34 0.54 8.41 -9.64
N GLU A 35 -0.22 7.40 -9.26
CA GLU A 35 -1.12 7.40 -8.13
C GLU A 35 -0.37 7.54 -6.81
N SER A 36 0.69 6.77 -6.60
CA SER A 36 1.56 6.89 -5.42
C SER A 36 2.07 8.32 -5.22
N ILE A 37 2.49 9.01 -6.29
CA ILE A 37 2.96 10.41 -6.22
C ILE A 37 1.83 11.37 -5.80
N VAL A 38 0.59 11.07 -6.17
CA VAL A 38 -0.56 11.90 -5.79
C VAL A 38 -0.96 11.66 -4.35
N ASN A 39 -1.03 10.40 -3.93
CA ASN A 39 -1.62 9.99 -2.67
C ASN A 39 -0.67 10.14 -1.48
N TYR A 40 0.63 9.88 -1.69
CA TYR A 40 1.59 9.79 -0.58
C TYR A 40 2.55 10.98 -0.49
N LEU A 41 2.70 11.75 -1.56
CA LEU A 41 3.56 12.93 -1.55
C LEU A 41 2.73 14.18 -1.24
N ILE A 42 2.37 14.34 0.01
CA ILE A 42 1.51 15.41 0.52
C ILE A 42 2.23 16.26 1.57
N PRO A 43 1.90 17.56 1.68
CA PRO A 43 2.62 18.51 2.54
C PRO A 43 2.58 18.18 4.03
N GLU A 44 1.55 17.45 4.46
CA GLU A 44 1.33 17.10 5.85
C GLU A 44 2.29 16.04 6.39
N VAL A 45 3.03 15.35 5.50
CA VAL A 45 3.91 14.23 5.87
C VAL A 45 5.37 14.59 5.71
N ASP A 46 6.10 14.49 6.80
CA ASP A 46 7.55 14.55 6.84
C ASP A 46 8.12 13.13 7.02
N TYR A 47 8.82 12.65 5.99
CA TYR A 47 9.46 11.34 5.98
C TYR A 47 10.85 11.35 6.62
N THR A 48 11.42 12.52 6.93
CA THR A 48 12.80 12.65 7.40
C THR A 48 13.02 11.85 8.69
N ASP A 49 14.03 10.97 8.66
CA ASP A 49 14.43 10.09 9.76
C ASP A 49 13.35 9.09 10.23
N LYS A 50 12.24 8.97 9.49
CA LYS A 50 11.13 8.08 9.85
C LYS A 50 11.38 6.63 9.40
N VAL A 51 10.83 5.70 10.17
CA VAL A 51 10.68 4.30 9.79
C VAL A 51 9.32 4.12 9.12
N CYS A 52 9.32 3.62 7.88
CA CYS A 52 8.11 3.42 7.09
C CYS A 52 7.84 1.94 6.88
N LEU A 53 6.57 1.54 6.99
CA LEU A 53 6.10 0.19 6.67
C LEU A 53 5.12 0.28 5.48
N ASP A 54 5.49 -0.36 4.37
CA ASP A 54 4.74 -0.39 3.12
C ASP A 54 4.12 -1.78 2.93
N LEU A 55 2.86 -1.94 3.28
CA LEU A 55 2.10 -3.18 3.11
C LEU A 55 1.35 -3.15 1.78
N GLY A 56 1.69 -4.08 0.89
CA GLY A 56 1.28 -4.09 -0.51
C GLY A 56 2.13 -3.12 -1.34
N ALA A 57 3.45 -3.32 -1.31
CA ALA A 57 4.39 -2.37 -1.93
C ALA A 57 4.29 -2.30 -3.45
N ASN A 58 3.66 -3.30 -4.09
CA ASN A 58 3.51 -3.38 -5.53
C ASN A 58 4.89 -3.22 -6.22
N VAL A 59 5.02 -2.35 -7.21
CA VAL A 59 6.30 -2.07 -7.88
C VAL A 59 7.18 -1.04 -7.13
N GLY A 60 6.78 -0.58 -5.93
CA GLY A 60 7.61 0.25 -5.06
C GLY A 60 7.39 1.76 -5.15
N GLY A 61 6.21 2.20 -5.57
CA GLY A 61 5.90 3.64 -5.69
C GLY A 61 6.00 4.39 -4.36
N PHE A 62 5.36 3.90 -3.30
CA PHE A 62 5.48 4.47 -1.95
C PHE A 62 6.89 4.29 -1.38
N THR A 63 7.48 3.11 -1.52
CA THR A 63 8.85 2.81 -1.10
C THR A 63 9.85 3.85 -1.63
N LYS A 64 9.75 4.16 -2.94
CA LYS A 64 10.62 5.16 -3.58
C LYS A 64 10.39 6.56 -3.03
N ILE A 65 9.14 6.96 -2.80
CA ILE A 65 8.81 8.25 -2.18
C ILE A 65 9.42 8.34 -0.78
N ALA A 66 9.15 7.37 0.09
CA ALA A 66 9.65 7.39 1.46
C ALA A 66 11.18 7.49 1.50
N MET A 67 11.88 6.69 0.67
CA MET A 67 13.33 6.74 0.55
C MET A 67 13.85 8.11 0.07
N ASP A 68 13.28 8.66 -1.02
CA ASP A 68 13.74 9.93 -1.61
C ASP A 68 13.47 11.14 -0.71
N PHE A 69 12.48 11.04 0.18
CA PHE A 69 12.11 12.10 1.10
C PHE A 69 12.68 11.90 2.51
N GLY A 70 13.68 11.01 2.65
CA GLY A 70 14.55 10.98 3.82
C GLY A 70 14.17 9.98 4.89
N ALA A 71 13.32 8.98 4.60
CA ALA A 71 13.08 7.90 5.54
C ALA A 71 14.40 7.21 5.93
N SER A 72 14.59 6.96 7.21
CA SER A 72 15.76 6.23 7.72
C SER A 72 15.70 4.74 7.39
N LYS A 73 14.48 4.19 7.31
CA LYS A 73 14.23 2.81 6.90
C LYS A 73 12.85 2.67 6.28
N VAL A 74 12.77 1.85 5.23
CA VAL A 74 11.50 1.43 4.61
C VAL A 74 11.44 -0.09 4.58
N ILE A 75 10.39 -0.67 5.16
CA ILE A 75 10.12 -2.09 5.12
C ILE A 75 8.97 -2.29 4.13
N SER A 76 9.25 -2.99 3.03
CA SER A 76 8.30 -3.15 1.92
C SER A 76 7.90 -4.61 1.78
N VAL A 77 6.60 -4.87 1.97
CA VAL A 77 5.98 -6.20 1.90
C VAL A 77 5.15 -6.29 0.61
N GLU A 78 5.42 -7.32 -0.21
CA GLU A 78 4.69 -7.58 -1.45
C GLU A 78 4.46 -9.09 -1.61
N CYS A 79 3.24 -9.48 -1.94
CA CYS A 79 2.86 -10.89 -2.06
C CYS A 79 2.93 -11.43 -3.51
N ASP A 80 2.72 -10.58 -4.51
CA ASP A 80 2.81 -11.00 -5.92
C ASP A 80 4.27 -11.14 -6.34
N PHE A 81 4.65 -12.33 -6.79
CA PHE A 81 6.03 -12.65 -7.15
C PHE A 81 6.59 -11.77 -8.28
N ARG A 82 5.77 -11.38 -9.28
CA ARG A 82 6.20 -10.48 -10.35
C ARG A 82 6.54 -9.10 -9.79
N ASN A 83 5.64 -8.55 -9.00
CA ASN A 83 5.82 -7.22 -8.41
C ASN A 83 7.00 -7.22 -7.43
N PHE A 84 7.12 -8.28 -6.62
CA PHE A 84 8.25 -8.44 -5.71
C PHE A 84 9.61 -8.51 -6.44
N ASN A 85 9.68 -9.20 -7.59
CA ASN A 85 10.92 -9.22 -8.39
C ASN A 85 11.27 -7.82 -8.92
N MET A 86 10.28 -7.06 -9.43
CA MET A 86 10.51 -5.68 -9.88
C MET A 86 10.98 -4.78 -8.71
N LEU A 87 10.37 -4.96 -7.55
CA LEU A 87 10.76 -4.28 -6.31
C LEU A 87 12.21 -4.67 -5.93
N SER A 88 12.54 -5.96 -5.95
CA SER A 88 13.87 -6.47 -5.65
C SER A 88 14.93 -5.92 -6.61
N ASP A 89 14.68 -5.99 -7.91
CA ASP A 89 15.60 -5.45 -8.93
C ASP A 89 15.91 -3.96 -8.71
N SER A 90 14.91 -3.22 -8.19
CA SER A 90 15.04 -1.77 -7.98
C SER A 90 15.75 -1.39 -6.67
N PHE A 91 15.62 -2.19 -5.63
CA PHE A 91 16.04 -1.82 -4.28
C PHE A 91 17.02 -2.78 -3.61
N GLU A 92 17.44 -3.89 -4.26
CA GLU A 92 18.32 -4.92 -3.66
C GLU A 92 19.65 -4.38 -3.08
N ASN A 93 20.15 -3.28 -3.64
CA ASN A 93 21.37 -2.62 -3.20
C ASN A 93 21.13 -1.43 -2.25
N SER A 94 19.89 -1.23 -1.80
CA SER A 94 19.55 -0.12 -0.90
C SER A 94 19.80 -0.51 0.57
N GLU A 95 20.59 0.26 1.28
CA GLU A 95 20.76 0.09 2.73
C GLU A 95 19.53 0.58 3.52
N THR A 96 18.70 1.40 2.90
CA THR A 96 17.50 2.00 3.52
C THR A 96 16.28 1.09 3.42
N VAL A 97 16.20 0.24 2.38
CA VAL A 97 15.01 -0.57 2.07
C VAL A 97 15.22 -2.03 2.45
N GLU A 98 14.30 -2.59 3.23
CA GLU A 98 14.21 -4.02 3.53
C GLU A 98 12.99 -4.60 2.82
N LEU A 99 13.19 -5.65 2.02
CA LEU A 99 12.15 -6.27 1.19
C LEU A 99 11.70 -7.60 1.80
N ILE A 100 10.40 -7.83 1.85
CA ILE A 100 9.81 -9.07 2.38
C ILE A 100 8.78 -9.59 1.36
N HIS A 101 9.02 -10.81 0.83
CA HIS A 101 8.05 -11.49 0.00
C HIS A 101 7.05 -12.23 0.89
N GLY A 102 5.80 -11.77 0.91
CA GLY A 102 4.75 -12.35 1.74
C GLY A 102 3.48 -11.51 1.73
N ALA A 103 2.45 -12.03 2.38
CA ALA A 103 1.17 -11.35 2.57
C ALA A 103 0.91 -11.09 4.05
N VAL A 104 0.23 -9.99 4.35
CA VAL A 104 -0.19 -9.67 5.72
C VAL A 104 -1.64 -10.06 5.92
N SER A 105 -1.91 -10.84 6.98
CA SER A 105 -3.27 -11.24 7.34
C SER A 105 -3.44 -11.49 8.84
N ALA A 106 -4.68 -11.74 9.27
CA ALA A 106 -5.00 -12.17 10.63
C ALA A 106 -4.97 -13.70 10.81
N SER A 107 -4.59 -14.47 9.79
CA SER A 107 -4.49 -15.92 9.89
C SER A 107 -3.39 -16.34 10.87
N GLU A 108 -3.63 -17.40 11.62
CA GLU A 108 -2.63 -18.04 12.49
C GLU A 108 -1.70 -19.02 11.73
N GLU A 109 -1.99 -19.32 10.47
CA GLU A 109 -1.19 -20.21 9.64
C GLU A 109 0.12 -19.52 9.20
N ASP A 110 1.17 -20.28 8.96
CA ASP A 110 2.47 -19.76 8.53
C ASP A 110 2.47 -19.32 7.06
N THR A 111 1.53 -19.82 6.27
CA THR A 111 1.33 -19.47 4.86
C THR A 111 -0.11 -19.13 4.56
N VAL A 112 -0.33 -18.33 3.53
CA VAL A 112 -1.66 -18.00 3.02
C VAL A 112 -1.71 -18.11 1.51
N LYS A 113 -2.89 -18.50 1.00
CA LYS A 113 -3.14 -18.55 -0.43
C LYS A 113 -3.45 -17.17 -0.98
N ILE A 114 -2.83 -16.84 -2.09
CA ILE A 114 -3.12 -15.63 -2.85
C ILE A 114 -3.93 -15.95 -4.10
N TYR A 115 -4.82 -15.03 -4.46
CA TYR A 115 -5.72 -15.13 -5.62
C TYR A 115 -5.44 -13.99 -6.56
N LYS A 116 -5.21 -14.31 -7.84
CA LYS A 116 -4.89 -13.32 -8.87
C LYS A 116 -6.04 -13.16 -9.85
N ASN A 117 -6.25 -11.93 -10.30
CA ASN A 117 -7.18 -11.65 -11.38
C ASN A 117 -6.60 -12.15 -12.70
N ASN A 118 -7.33 -13.05 -13.37
CA ASN A 118 -6.92 -13.64 -14.65
C ASN A 118 -7.03 -12.70 -15.85
N SER A 119 -7.52 -11.48 -15.71
CA SER A 119 -7.46 -10.53 -16.79
C SER A 119 -6.01 -10.10 -16.99
N GLN A 120 -5.40 -10.46 -18.12
CA GLN A 120 -4.01 -10.14 -18.48
C GLN A 120 -3.65 -8.65 -18.44
N LYS A 121 -4.60 -7.79 -18.10
CA LYS A 121 -4.46 -6.33 -18.04
C LYS A 121 -4.34 -5.76 -16.62
N ASN A 122 -4.47 -6.58 -15.59
CA ASN A 122 -4.55 -6.07 -14.20
C ASN A 122 -3.66 -6.89 -13.26
N HIS A 123 -2.35 -6.62 -13.30
CA HIS A 123 -1.36 -7.24 -12.41
C HIS A 123 -1.40 -6.67 -10.97
N CYS A 124 -2.26 -5.66 -10.73
CA CYS A 124 -2.31 -4.94 -9.45
C CYS A 124 -3.28 -5.54 -8.43
N SER A 125 -4.12 -6.52 -8.83
CA SER A 125 -5.16 -7.07 -7.96
C SER A 125 -4.82 -8.49 -7.52
N THR A 126 -3.77 -8.66 -6.74
CA THR A 126 -3.49 -9.91 -6.01
C THR A 126 -3.97 -9.77 -4.58
N SER A 127 -4.80 -10.70 -4.10
CA SER A 127 -5.45 -10.63 -2.79
C SER A 127 -5.43 -11.98 -2.09
N ILE A 128 -5.36 -12.00 -0.78
CA ILE A 128 -5.62 -13.21 0.03
C ILE A 128 -7.12 -13.53 0.10
N ILE A 129 -7.98 -12.61 -0.31
CA ILE A 129 -9.44 -12.79 -0.28
C ILE A 129 -9.92 -13.34 -1.63
N LYS A 130 -10.51 -14.53 -1.61
CA LYS A 130 -11.17 -15.11 -2.77
C LYS A 130 -12.43 -14.32 -3.12
N LYS A 131 -12.34 -13.45 -4.12
CA LYS A 131 -13.53 -12.74 -4.64
C LYS A 131 -14.47 -13.72 -5.37
N LYS A 132 -15.78 -13.60 -5.14
CA LYS A 132 -16.81 -14.55 -5.63
C LYS A 132 -17.00 -14.60 -7.16
N ASN A 133 -16.31 -13.77 -7.91
CA ASN A 133 -16.37 -13.80 -9.37
C ASN A 133 -15.34 -14.78 -9.93
N ASN A 134 -15.68 -15.49 -11.01
CA ASN A 134 -14.81 -16.46 -11.68
C ASN A 134 -13.51 -15.87 -12.28
N GLN A 135 -13.24 -14.59 -12.05
CA GLN A 135 -12.05 -13.90 -12.56
C GLN A 135 -10.84 -14.09 -11.64
N PHE A 136 -11.06 -14.42 -10.36
CA PHE A 136 -9.97 -14.69 -9.42
C PHE A 136 -9.76 -16.21 -9.31
N LYS A 137 -8.57 -16.66 -9.63
CA LYS A 137 -8.14 -18.04 -9.41
C LYS A 137 -7.07 -18.08 -8.34
N GLU A 138 -7.03 -19.18 -7.61
CA GLU A 138 -5.90 -19.51 -6.76
C GLU A 138 -4.64 -19.48 -7.62
N TYR A 139 -3.64 -18.76 -7.13
CA TYR A 139 -2.46 -18.47 -7.89
C TYR A 139 -1.23 -19.10 -7.24
N ASP A 140 -1.03 -18.83 -5.95
CA ASP A 140 0.16 -19.25 -5.22
C ASP A 140 -0.12 -19.32 -3.72
N GLU A 141 0.87 -19.75 -2.98
CA GLU A 141 0.92 -19.75 -1.53
C GLU A 141 2.18 -19.02 -1.08
N VAL A 142 2.03 -18.04 -0.19
CA VAL A 142 3.12 -17.18 0.27
C VAL A 142 3.20 -17.16 1.79
N GLN A 143 4.35 -16.75 2.31
CA GLN A 143 4.53 -16.53 3.74
C GLN A 143 3.45 -15.59 4.28
N ASN A 144 2.83 -15.98 5.38
CA ASN A 144 1.95 -15.12 6.14
C ASN A 144 2.74 -14.30 7.17
N LEU A 145 2.53 -13.01 7.17
CA LEU A 145 3.16 -12.06 8.09
C LEU A 145 2.07 -11.48 8.99
N ARG A 146 2.31 -11.53 10.29
CA ARG A 146 1.39 -10.92 11.25
C ARG A 146 1.74 -9.45 11.43
N PHE A 147 0.73 -8.59 11.37
CA PHE A 147 0.91 -7.14 11.52
C PHE A 147 1.63 -6.80 12.84
N ASN A 148 1.23 -7.42 13.94
CA ASN A 148 1.81 -7.17 15.26
C ASN A 148 3.30 -7.55 15.34
N ASP A 149 3.74 -8.60 14.64
CA ASP A 149 5.14 -8.99 14.59
C ASP A 149 5.97 -7.93 13.84
N LEU A 150 5.45 -7.43 12.71
CA LEU A 150 6.09 -6.39 11.93
C LEU A 150 6.26 -5.10 12.75
N VAL A 151 5.17 -4.60 13.36
CA VAL A 151 5.25 -3.33 14.11
C VAL A 151 6.05 -3.47 15.40
N ASN A 152 6.05 -4.64 16.03
CA ASN A 152 6.89 -4.90 17.19
C ASN A 152 8.39 -4.94 16.85
N LYS A 153 8.73 -5.48 15.68
CA LYS A 153 10.12 -5.57 15.20
C LYS A 153 10.66 -4.23 14.74
N TYR A 154 9.88 -3.52 13.91
CA TYR A 154 10.39 -2.35 13.18
C TYR A 154 10.01 -1.02 13.78
N LYS A 155 8.96 -0.95 14.61
CA LYS A 155 8.46 0.27 15.25
C LYS A 155 8.20 1.42 14.25
N PRO A 156 7.42 1.19 13.18
CA PRO A 156 7.23 2.18 12.14
C PRO A 156 6.48 3.43 12.63
N ASP A 157 6.93 4.60 12.21
CA ASP A 157 6.25 5.88 12.43
C ASP A 157 5.13 6.08 11.40
N ILE A 158 5.38 5.65 10.16
CA ILE A 158 4.49 5.82 9.01
C ILE A 158 4.13 4.43 8.48
N ILE A 159 2.84 4.17 8.30
CA ILE A 159 2.35 2.91 7.72
C ILE A 159 1.48 3.22 6.51
N LYS A 160 1.75 2.52 5.39
CA LYS A 160 0.86 2.44 4.23
C LYS A 160 0.29 1.03 4.17
N ILE A 161 -1.03 0.92 3.95
CA ILE A 161 -1.76 -0.33 3.84
C ILE A 161 -2.62 -0.28 2.57
N ASP A 162 -2.32 -1.19 1.65
CA ASP A 162 -3.06 -1.39 0.42
C ASP A 162 -2.86 -2.86 0.02
N ILE A 163 -3.66 -3.74 0.62
CA ILE A 163 -3.53 -5.20 0.55
C ILE A 163 -4.77 -5.88 -0.04
N GLU A 164 -5.47 -5.14 -0.89
CA GLU A 164 -6.53 -5.62 -1.78
C GLU A 164 -7.67 -6.37 -1.07
N GLY A 165 -8.13 -5.82 0.07
CA GLY A 165 -9.31 -6.25 0.78
C GLY A 165 -9.05 -7.02 2.08
N ALA A 166 -7.80 -7.20 2.49
CA ALA A 166 -7.44 -7.78 3.78
C ALA A 166 -7.32 -6.74 4.91
N GLU A 167 -7.50 -5.46 4.62
CA GLU A 167 -7.36 -4.33 5.55
C GLU A 167 -8.24 -4.51 6.79
N TYR A 168 -9.47 -5.04 6.60
CA TYR A 168 -10.42 -5.27 7.71
C TYR A 168 -9.94 -6.28 8.74
N GLN A 169 -9.11 -7.23 8.30
CA GLN A 169 -8.62 -8.29 9.18
C GLN A 169 -7.62 -7.77 10.21
N ILE A 170 -6.93 -6.69 9.90
CA ILE A 170 -5.85 -6.14 10.71
C ILE A 170 -6.17 -4.77 11.32
N ILE A 171 -7.33 -4.19 11.03
CA ILE A 171 -7.63 -2.80 11.40
C ILE A 171 -7.61 -2.56 12.90
N GLU A 172 -8.07 -3.51 13.72
CA GLU A 172 -8.03 -3.38 15.18
C GLU A 172 -6.59 -3.32 15.70
N ASP A 173 -5.70 -4.14 15.14
CA ASP A 173 -4.27 -4.13 15.47
C ASP A 173 -3.61 -2.82 15.03
N VAL A 174 -3.96 -2.31 13.83
CA VAL A 174 -3.48 -1.01 13.32
C VAL A 174 -3.90 0.12 14.26
N LEU A 175 -5.17 0.14 14.68
CA LEU A 175 -5.69 1.12 15.63
C LEU A 175 -5.07 0.94 17.03
N GLY A 176 -4.75 -0.29 17.43
CA GLY A 176 -4.03 -0.59 18.67
C GLY A 176 -2.61 -0.05 18.64
N TYR A 177 -1.88 -0.24 17.56
CA TYR A 177 -0.53 0.30 17.39
C TYR A 177 -0.50 1.82 17.27
N TYR A 178 -1.44 2.40 16.53
CA TYR A 178 -1.63 3.84 16.37
C TYR A 178 -0.37 4.56 15.84
N PRO A 179 0.03 4.36 14.55
CA PRO A 179 1.18 5.05 13.95
C PRO A 179 0.99 6.57 13.88
N ASP A 180 2.08 7.32 13.72
CA ASP A 180 2.02 8.79 13.59
C ASP A 180 1.31 9.21 12.31
N VAL A 181 1.53 8.46 11.23
CA VAL A 181 0.87 8.63 9.94
C VAL A 181 0.37 7.29 9.43
N LEU A 182 -0.86 7.25 8.98
CA LEU A 182 -1.49 6.09 8.35
C LEU A 182 -2.06 6.48 6.98
N PHE A 183 -1.58 5.80 5.94
CA PHE A 183 -2.23 5.73 4.64
C PHE A 183 -2.91 4.37 4.52
N ILE A 184 -4.17 4.33 4.16
CA ILE A 184 -4.89 3.08 3.99
C ILE A 184 -5.89 3.16 2.85
N GLU A 185 -5.79 2.23 1.90
CA GLU A 185 -6.81 2.02 0.88
C GLU A 185 -7.78 0.93 1.37
N MET A 186 -9.03 1.34 1.62
CA MET A 186 -10.09 0.46 2.12
C MET A 186 -10.95 -0.05 0.97
N HIS A 187 -10.79 -1.31 0.61
CA HIS A 187 -11.54 -1.91 -0.50
C HIS A 187 -12.96 -2.33 -0.11
N ALA A 188 -13.97 -1.84 -0.81
CA ALA A 188 -15.39 -2.06 -0.47
C ALA A 188 -15.93 -3.47 -0.78
N GLY A 189 -15.17 -4.41 -1.23
CA GLY A 189 -15.57 -5.80 -1.41
C GLY A 189 -17.06 -6.04 -1.62
N THR A 190 -17.65 -6.97 -0.84
CA THR A 190 -19.09 -7.32 -0.87
C THR A 190 -19.92 -6.55 0.17
N PHE A 191 -19.30 -5.81 1.10
CA PHE A 191 -19.97 -5.24 2.28
C PHE A 191 -19.62 -3.76 2.47
N GLU A 192 -20.25 -2.91 1.68
CA GLU A 192 -20.07 -1.45 1.76
C GLU A 192 -20.31 -0.87 3.17
N SER A 193 -21.24 -1.43 3.94
CA SER A 193 -21.50 -0.99 5.32
C SER A 193 -20.30 -1.18 6.24
N ILE A 194 -19.62 -2.33 6.15
CA ILE A 194 -18.44 -2.63 6.97
C ILE A 194 -17.31 -1.63 6.68
N VAL A 195 -17.12 -1.29 5.40
CA VAL A 195 -16.12 -0.29 4.99
C VAL A 195 -16.40 1.04 5.65
N ARG A 196 -17.64 1.55 5.54
CA ARG A 196 -18.02 2.85 6.13
C ARG A 196 -17.83 2.89 7.64
N GLU A 197 -18.25 1.83 8.33
CA GLU A 197 -18.08 1.70 9.77
C GLU A 197 -16.60 1.67 10.15
N THR A 198 -15.77 0.91 9.43
CA THR A 198 -14.33 0.82 9.68
C THR A 198 -13.62 2.15 9.43
N VAL A 199 -13.94 2.83 8.33
CA VAL A 199 -13.40 4.17 8.04
C VAL A 199 -13.76 5.14 9.16
N GLN A 200 -15.01 5.10 9.66
CA GLN A 200 -15.44 5.97 10.76
C GLN A 200 -14.65 5.70 12.05
N LEU A 201 -14.38 4.44 12.39
CA LEU A 201 -13.54 4.09 13.55
C LEU A 201 -12.13 4.70 13.46
N VAL A 202 -11.54 4.71 12.27
CA VAL A 202 -10.22 5.32 12.06
C VAL A 202 -10.31 6.85 12.11
N VAL A 203 -11.32 7.44 11.47
CA VAL A 203 -11.58 8.90 11.51
C VAL A 203 -11.71 9.41 12.94
N ASP A 204 -12.46 8.70 13.78
CA ASP A 204 -12.70 9.09 15.17
C ASP A 204 -11.41 9.07 16.01
N LYS A 205 -10.43 8.30 15.60
CA LYS A 205 -9.16 8.15 16.33
C LYS A 205 -8.11 9.21 15.95
N TYR A 206 -8.11 9.67 14.70
CA TYR A 206 -7.08 10.58 14.22
C TYR A 206 -7.61 12.03 14.09
N PRO A 207 -6.92 13.04 14.69
CA PRO A 207 -7.36 14.43 14.65
C PRO A 207 -7.27 15.06 13.27
N THR A 208 -6.31 14.62 12.45
CA THR A 208 -6.16 15.05 11.06
C THR A 208 -6.43 13.89 10.14
N ASN A 209 -7.42 14.05 9.25
CA ASN A 209 -7.76 13.00 8.30
C ASN A 209 -8.26 13.56 6.96
N ARG A 210 -8.09 12.78 5.91
CA ARG A 210 -8.67 12.97 4.59
C ARG A 210 -9.19 11.62 4.11
N VAL A 211 -10.46 11.54 3.77
CA VAL A 211 -11.11 10.33 3.29
C VAL A 211 -11.74 10.63 1.93
N GLU A 212 -11.26 9.97 0.89
CA GLU A 212 -11.74 10.14 -0.48
C GLU A 212 -12.38 8.84 -0.99
N PRO A 213 -13.66 8.87 -1.41
CA PRO A 213 -14.30 7.68 -1.95
C PRO A 213 -13.76 7.34 -3.34
N ILE A 214 -13.44 6.07 -3.57
CA ILE A 214 -13.09 5.54 -4.88
C ILE A 214 -14.38 5.09 -5.57
N ILE A 215 -14.80 5.82 -6.61
CA ILE A 215 -16.05 5.58 -7.34
C ILE A 215 -15.73 5.25 -8.80
N ILE A 216 -16.26 4.13 -9.31
CA ILE A 216 -16.20 3.80 -10.73
C ILE A 216 -17.39 4.40 -11.49
N PHE A 217 -17.32 4.42 -12.83
CA PHE A 217 -18.31 5.01 -13.75
C PHE A 217 -19.77 4.55 -13.57
N THR A 218 -20.04 3.57 -12.72
CA THR A 218 -21.38 3.06 -12.40
C THR A 218 -21.94 3.63 -11.09
N ASP A 219 -21.32 4.67 -10.53
CA ASP A 219 -21.63 5.25 -9.20
C ASP A 219 -21.55 4.23 -8.05
N LYS A 220 -20.89 3.11 -8.29
CA LYS A 220 -20.65 2.08 -7.27
C LYS A 220 -19.38 2.43 -6.50
N LEU A 221 -19.52 2.57 -5.18
CA LEU A 221 -18.39 2.69 -4.29
C LEU A 221 -17.57 1.38 -4.33
N ILE A 222 -16.27 1.48 -4.59
CA ILE A 222 -15.34 0.34 -4.57
C ILE A 222 -14.33 0.41 -3.41
N GLY A 223 -14.20 1.54 -2.76
CA GLY A 223 -13.31 1.71 -1.62
C GLY A 223 -13.18 3.17 -1.17
N TYR A 224 -12.22 3.39 -0.31
CA TYR A 224 -11.80 4.70 0.15
C TYR A 224 -10.28 4.78 0.22
N ASP A 225 -9.71 5.85 -0.34
CA ASP A 225 -8.35 6.30 -0.05
C ASP A 225 -8.36 7.15 1.20
N CYS A 226 -7.59 6.78 2.20
CA CYS A 226 -7.60 7.45 3.48
C CYS A 226 -6.19 7.84 3.93
N PHE A 227 -6.07 9.06 4.41
CA PHE A 227 -4.89 9.58 5.08
C PHE A 227 -5.24 10.03 6.48
N PHE A 228 -4.43 9.64 7.47
CA PHE A 228 -4.61 9.95 8.89
C PHE A 228 -3.28 10.37 9.52
N LYS A 229 -3.33 11.38 10.38
CA LYS A 229 -2.17 11.88 11.12
C LYS A 229 -2.56 12.23 12.55
N LYS A 230 -1.68 11.89 13.52
CA LYS A 230 -1.77 12.33 14.92
C LYS A 230 -1.65 13.82 15.07
#